data_2db4947abff01025709a6fb1c6fe61be
#
_entry.id   2db4947abff01025709a6fb1c6fe61be
#
_cell.length_a   1.000
_cell.length_b   1.000
_cell.length_c   1.000
_cell.angle_alpha   90.00
_cell.angle_beta   90.00
_cell.angle_gamma   90.00
#
_symmetry.space_group_name_H-M   'P 1'
#
loop_
_entity.id
_entity.type
_entity.pdbx_description
1 polymer ?
#
loop_
_entity_poly.entity_id
_entity_poly.type
_entity_poly.pdbx_seq_one_letter_code
_entity_poly.pdbx_strand_id
1 'polypeptide(L)'
;STLSSSSAASDVYKRQVNKPVAAPAAVSPELDYHALNAMLNLFGPDGQIQLDKDRAAARQYFLQHVNQNTVFFHNLKEKLDYLVEKGYYENDVLAQYSPAFVQQLWDAAYAKKFRFQTFLGAFKYYTSYTLKTFDGKRYLERYEDRVCMVALALANGDEKLALGLVEEIISGRFQPATPTFLNAGKQQRGELVSCFLLRIEDNMESIGRSINSALQLSKRGGGVAFLLTNIREAGAPIKHIENQSSGVIPIMKLLEDAFSYANQLGSRQGAGAVYMNAHHPDIFRFLDTKRENADEKIRIKTLSLGAVSYTHLTLPTKRIV
;
A
#
# COMPACT_ATOMS: atom_id res chain seq x y z
N SER A 1 20.68 -7.30 40.82
CA SER A 1 21.24 -7.69 39.50
C SER A 1 20.14 -7.63 38.44
N THR A 2 20.11 -6.52 37.76
CA THR A 2 19.18 -6.24 36.66
C THR A 2 19.70 -6.91 35.40
N LEU A 3 19.11 -8.02 35.00
CA LEU A 3 19.29 -8.61 33.67
C LEU A 3 18.67 -7.68 32.64
N SER A 4 19.51 -7.15 31.74
CA SER A 4 19.09 -6.23 30.69
C SER A 4 18.17 -6.96 29.70
N SER A 5 17.11 -6.27 29.24
CA SER A 5 16.10 -6.77 28.29
C SER A 5 16.67 -7.17 26.90
N SER A 6 17.96 -6.93 26.65
CA SER A 6 18.65 -7.30 25.41
C SER A 6 19.07 -8.79 25.36
N SER A 7 19.29 -9.44 26.51
CA SER A 7 19.65 -10.86 26.52
C SER A 7 18.45 -11.76 26.23
N ALA A 8 17.25 -11.38 26.63
CA ALA A 8 16.03 -12.17 26.42
C ALA A 8 15.66 -12.37 24.95
N ALA A 9 15.91 -11.38 24.07
CA ALA A 9 15.61 -11.50 22.65
C ALA A 9 16.63 -12.39 21.93
N SER A 10 17.91 -12.32 22.32
CA SER A 10 18.97 -13.17 21.76
C SER A 10 18.86 -14.62 22.28
N ASP A 11 18.41 -14.81 23.52
CA ASP A 11 18.21 -16.12 24.12
C ASP A 11 16.96 -16.82 23.57
N VAL A 12 15.93 -16.08 23.21
CA VAL A 12 14.75 -16.61 22.49
C VAL A 12 15.14 -17.08 21.09
N TYR A 13 16.00 -16.33 20.40
CA TYR A 13 16.52 -16.72 19.09
C TYR A 13 17.39 -18.00 19.19
N LYS A 14 18.32 -18.06 20.15
CA LYS A 14 19.20 -19.24 20.37
C LYS A 14 18.44 -20.48 20.83
N ARG A 15 17.37 -20.35 21.63
CA ARG A 15 16.53 -21.49 22.06
C ARG A 15 15.63 -22.05 20.96
N GLN A 16 15.31 -21.26 19.95
CA GLN A 16 14.47 -21.71 18.83
C GLN A 16 15.26 -22.42 17.72
N VAL A 17 16.55 -22.16 17.60
CA VAL A 17 17.45 -22.79 16.60
C VAL A 17 17.63 -24.29 16.83
N ASN A 18 17.38 -24.81 18.04
CA ASN A 18 17.60 -26.22 18.41
C ASN A 18 16.30 -27.06 18.43
N LYS A 19 15.18 -26.60 17.85
CA LYS A 19 13.99 -27.45 17.74
C LYS A 19 13.82 -27.99 16.32
N PRO A 20 13.63 -29.31 16.16
CA PRO A 20 13.32 -29.88 14.83
C PRO A 20 12.08 -29.23 14.26
N VAL A 21 12.03 -29.10 12.92
CA VAL A 21 10.87 -28.57 12.18
C VAL A 21 9.63 -29.36 12.63
N ALA A 22 8.86 -28.78 13.53
CA ALA A 22 7.64 -29.40 14.02
C ALA A 22 6.58 -29.35 12.91
N ALA A 23 5.81 -30.43 12.82
CA ALA A 23 4.59 -30.54 12.02
C ALA A 23 3.70 -29.28 12.18
N PRO A 24 2.84 -28.97 11.20
CA PRO A 24 2.06 -27.73 11.20
C PRO A 24 1.33 -27.57 12.54
N ALA A 25 1.76 -26.60 13.33
CA ALA A 25 1.10 -26.27 14.58
C ALA A 25 -0.34 -25.85 14.30
N ALA A 26 -1.24 -26.29 15.17
CA ALA A 26 -2.64 -25.89 15.14
C ALA A 26 -2.76 -24.37 14.97
N VAL A 27 -3.71 -23.93 14.16
CA VAL A 27 -4.05 -22.52 13.97
C VAL A 27 -4.17 -21.88 15.34
N SER A 28 -3.37 -20.85 15.61
CA SER A 28 -3.47 -20.11 16.88
C SER A 28 -4.89 -19.56 17.03
N PRO A 29 -5.43 -19.50 18.25
CA PRO A 29 -6.76 -18.95 18.47
C PRO A 29 -6.84 -17.54 17.85
N GLU A 30 -7.96 -17.25 17.20
CA GLU A 30 -8.21 -15.92 16.63
C GLU A 30 -7.91 -14.84 17.66
N LEU A 31 -7.16 -13.83 17.24
CA LEU A 31 -6.86 -12.70 18.10
C LEU A 31 -8.17 -11.98 18.42
N ASP A 32 -8.50 -11.85 19.69
CA ASP A 32 -9.64 -11.05 20.10
C ASP A 32 -9.32 -9.56 19.91
N TYR A 33 -9.69 -9.04 18.74
CA TYR A 33 -9.51 -7.64 18.38
C TYR A 33 -10.32 -6.67 19.27
N HIS A 34 -11.42 -7.13 19.83
CA HIS A 34 -12.22 -6.32 20.77
C HIS A 34 -11.51 -6.14 22.10
N ALA A 35 -10.92 -7.20 22.64
CA ALA A 35 -10.11 -7.13 23.84
C ALA A 35 -8.87 -6.28 23.62
N LEU A 36 -8.20 -6.42 22.48
CA LEU A 36 -7.05 -5.58 22.10
C LEU A 36 -7.43 -4.10 21.94
N ASN A 37 -8.55 -3.80 21.28
CA ASN A 37 -9.04 -2.42 21.15
C ASN A 37 -9.47 -1.82 22.49
N ALA A 38 -10.06 -2.60 23.39
CA ALA A 38 -10.39 -2.15 24.73
C ALA A 38 -9.12 -1.81 25.56
N MET A 39 -8.04 -2.58 25.36
CA MET A 39 -6.73 -2.29 25.96
C MET A 39 -6.04 -1.07 25.34
N LEU A 40 -6.39 -0.70 24.10
CA LEU A 40 -5.84 0.42 23.33
C LEU A 40 -6.57 1.73 23.58
N ASN A 41 -7.27 1.89 24.71
CA ASN A 41 -7.72 3.22 25.11
C ASN A 41 -6.49 4.10 25.41
N LEU A 42 -6.04 4.81 24.36
CA LEU A 42 -4.81 5.60 24.35
C LEU A 42 -4.89 6.83 25.24
N PHE A 43 -6.10 7.22 25.66
CA PHE A 43 -6.27 8.40 26.51
C PHE A 43 -6.24 7.99 27.99
N GLY A 44 -5.34 8.62 28.74
CA GLY A 44 -5.34 8.55 30.19
C GLY A 44 -6.49 9.35 30.79
N PRO A 45 -6.70 9.24 32.13
CA PRO A 45 -7.68 10.05 32.85
C PRO A 45 -7.46 11.57 32.71
N ASP A 46 -6.22 11.95 32.40
CA ASP A 46 -5.76 13.32 32.17
C ASP A 46 -5.94 13.79 30.71
N GLY A 47 -6.53 12.94 29.85
CA GLY A 47 -6.71 13.21 28.40
C GLY A 47 -5.42 13.14 27.58
N GLN A 48 -4.29 12.74 28.17
CA GLN A 48 -3.02 12.60 27.46
C GLN A 48 -2.91 11.22 26.77
N ILE A 49 -2.21 11.20 25.62
CA ILE A 49 -1.96 9.96 24.87
C ILE A 49 -0.88 9.13 25.59
N GLN A 50 -1.22 7.89 25.94
CA GLN A 50 -0.33 6.94 26.61
C GLN A 50 0.30 5.98 25.58
N LEU A 51 1.41 6.39 24.96
CA LEU A 51 2.12 5.59 23.94
C LEU A 51 2.69 4.27 24.50
N ASP A 52 2.92 4.14 25.79
CA ASP A 52 3.45 2.92 26.39
C ASP A 52 2.44 1.76 26.33
N LYS A 53 1.15 2.04 26.42
CA LYS A 53 0.09 1.04 26.23
C LYS A 53 0.09 0.49 24.82
N ASP A 54 0.30 1.33 23.84
CA ASP A 54 0.35 0.94 22.45
C ASP A 54 1.56 0.05 22.14
N ARG A 55 2.73 0.34 22.71
CA ARG A 55 3.91 -0.53 22.64
C ARG A 55 3.69 -1.89 23.30
N ALA A 56 3.00 -1.92 24.43
CA ALA A 56 2.66 -3.17 25.11
C ALA A 56 1.74 -4.03 24.26
N ALA A 57 0.72 -3.45 23.62
CA ALA A 57 -0.18 -4.13 22.71
C ALA A 57 0.55 -4.65 21.46
N ALA A 58 1.47 -3.87 20.86
CA ALA A 58 2.32 -4.33 19.77
C ALA A 58 3.16 -5.54 20.18
N ARG A 59 3.77 -5.50 21.38
CA ARG A 59 4.56 -6.64 21.91
C ARG A 59 3.69 -7.89 22.08
N GLN A 60 2.49 -7.73 22.64
CA GLN A 60 1.56 -8.85 22.82
C GLN A 60 1.13 -9.47 21.50
N TYR A 61 0.82 -8.65 20.50
CA TYR A 61 0.54 -9.09 19.15
C TYR A 61 1.67 -9.94 18.56
N PHE A 62 2.94 -9.50 18.74
CA PHE A 62 4.09 -10.30 18.30
C PHE A 62 4.18 -11.65 19.00
N LEU A 63 4.02 -11.69 20.32
CA LEU A 63 4.17 -12.92 21.09
C LEU A 63 3.04 -13.93 20.82
N GLN A 64 1.80 -13.45 20.72
CA GLN A 64 0.62 -14.30 20.61
C GLN A 64 0.28 -14.68 19.17
N HIS A 65 0.60 -13.82 18.19
CA HIS A 65 0.20 -14.04 16.82
C HIS A 65 1.37 -14.13 15.85
N VAL A 66 2.21 -13.09 15.74
CA VAL A 66 3.24 -13.02 14.70
C VAL A 66 4.25 -14.15 14.82
N ASN A 67 4.84 -14.36 16.00
CA ASN A 67 5.86 -15.37 16.21
C ASN A 67 5.33 -16.79 16.01
N GLN A 68 4.08 -17.06 16.36
CA GLN A 68 3.46 -18.38 16.18
C GLN A 68 3.21 -18.70 14.72
N ASN A 69 2.94 -17.67 13.91
CA ASN A 69 2.63 -17.83 12.49
C ASN A 69 3.84 -17.50 11.57
N THR A 70 5.05 -17.32 12.10
CA THR A 70 6.26 -17.08 11.30
C THR A 70 6.96 -18.39 10.98
N VAL A 71 7.40 -18.55 9.72
CA VAL A 71 8.31 -19.62 9.31
C VAL A 71 9.72 -19.20 9.71
N PHE A 72 10.39 -20.06 10.47
CA PHE A 72 11.77 -19.85 10.89
C PHE A 72 12.72 -20.70 10.06
N PHE A 73 13.87 -20.13 9.74
CA PHE A 73 14.96 -20.77 9.02
C PHE A 73 16.21 -20.80 9.90
N HIS A 74 17.10 -21.78 9.71
CA HIS A 74 18.32 -21.93 10.52
C HIS A 74 19.32 -20.80 10.26
N ASN A 75 19.40 -20.33 9.02
CA ASN A 75 20.30 -19.26 8.62
C ASN A 75 19.74 -18.49 7.42
N LEU A 76 20.39 -17.36 7.09
CA LEU A 76 19.96 -16.50 6.01
C LEU A 76 20.02 -17.20 4.64
N LYS A 77 21.07 -17.99 4.40
CA LYS A 77 21.23 -18.69 3.12
C LYS A 77 20.06 -19.65 2.86
N GLU A 78 19.72 -20.51 3.82
CA GLU A 78 18.58 -21.41 3.73
C GLU A 78 17.28 -20.67 3.46
N LYS A 79 17.07 -19.54 4.13
CA LYS A 79 15.91 -18.68 3.94
C LYS A 79 15.83 -18.15 2.52
N LEU A 80 16.90 -17.56 2.01
CA LEU A 80 16.93 -16.96 0.67
C LEU A 80 16.79 -18.02 -0.42
N ASP A 81 17.50 -19.15 -0.29
CA ASP A 81 17.39 -20.27 -1.21
C ASP A 81 15.93 -20.78 -1.29
N TYR A 82 15.27 -20.95 -0.15
CA TYR A 82 13.88 -21.34 -0.08
C TYR A 82 12.95 -20.31 -0.75
N LEU A 83 13.15 -19.02 -0.45
CA LEU A 83 12.29 -17.95 -0.99
C LEU A 83 12.43 -17.79 -2.50
N VAL A 84 13.63 -18.02 -3.05
CA VAL A 84 13.87 -18.02 -4.49
C VAL A 84 13.30 -19.29 -5.14
N GLU A 85 13.62 -20.47 -4.61
CA GLU A 85 13.16 -21.76 -5.15
C GLU A 85 11.63 -21.85 -5.22
N LYS A 86 10.93 -21.34 -4.18
CA LYS A 86 9.47 -21.34 -4.13
C LYS A 86 8.82 -20.18 -4.86
N GLY A 87 9.59 -19.33 -5.53
CA GLY A 87 9.07 -18.22 -6.34
C GLY A 87 8.49 -17.05 -5.52
N TYR A 88 9.01 -16.81 -4.33
CA TYR A 88 8.65 -15.65 -3.51
C TYR A 88 9.51 -14.44 -3.80
N TYR A 89 10.85 -14.62 -3.95
CA TYR A 89 11.79 -13.55 -4.24
C TYR A 89 12.31 -13.64 -5.68
N GLU A 90 12.58 -12.48 -6.27
CA GLU A 90 13.24 -12.37 -7.57
C GLU A 90 14.72 -12.77 -7.45
N ASN A 91 15.11 -13.85 -8.12
CA ASN A 91 16.51 -14.29 -8.15
C ASN A 91 17.43 -13.23 -8.77
N ASP A 92 16.95 -12.53 -9.81
CA ASP A 92 17.76 -11.55 -10.54
C ASP A 92 18.17 -10.35 -9.68
N VAL A 93 17.42 -10.03 -8.65
CA VAL A 93 17.79 -8.99 -7.67
C VAL A 93 18.93 -9.48 -6.79
N LEU A 94 18.83 -10.70 -6.24
CA LEU A 94 19.85 -11.25 -5.35
C LEU A 94 21.15 -11.59 -6.11
N ALA A 95 21.05 -12.03 -7.35
CA ALA A 95 22.20 -12.40 -8.18
C ALA A 95 23.12 -11.21 -8.54
N GLN A 96 22.68 -9.98 -8.34
CA GLN A 96 23.50 -8.78 -8.55
C GLN A 96 24.51 -8.54 -7.43
N TYR A 97 24.41 -9.26 -6.32
CA TYR A 97 25.20 -9.05 -5.12
C TYR A 97 25.94 -10.32 -4.69
N SER A 98 27.10 -10.14 -4.07
CA SER A 98 27.81 -11.27 -3.48
C SER A 98 27.07 -11.82 -2.26
N PRO A 99 27.07 -13.12 -2.00
CA PRO A 99 26.46 -13.69 -0.78
C PRO A 99 27.00 -13.08 0.51
N ALA A 100 28.28 -12.69 0.50
CA ALA A 100 28.93 -12.06 1.65
C ALA A 100 28.31 -10.66 1.91
N PHE A 101 28.10 -9.88 0.87
CA PHE A 101 27.46 -8.58 1.00
C PHE A 101 25.99 -8.70 1.45
N VAL A 102 25.24 -9.64 0.88
CA VAL A 102 23.86 -9.91 1.31
C VAL A 102 23.82 -10.23 2.81
N GLN A 103 24.71 -11.11 3.30
CA GLN A 103 24.81 -11.40 4.73
C GLN A 103 25.13 -10.14 5.55
N GLN A 104 26.11 -9.34 5.13
CA GLN A 104 26.46 -8.07 5.78
C GLN A 104 25.25 -7.11 5.86
N LEU A 105 24.45 -7.00 4.80
CA LEU A 105 23.28 -6.12 4.75
C LEU A 105 22.21 -6.56 5.77
N TRP A 106 21.94 -7.85 5.85
CA TRP A 106 21.01 -8.41 6.85
C TRP A 106 21.52 -8.21 8.27
N ASP A 107 22.79 -8.47 8.52
CA ASP A 107 23.39 -8.27 9.83
C ASP A 107 23.30 -6.79 10.26
N ALA A 108 23.56 -5.86 9.36
CA ALA A 108 23.40 -4.43 9.60
C ALA A 108 21.95 -4.03 9.93
N ALA A 109 20.98 -4.59 9.20
CA ALA A 109 19.55 -4.34 9.44
C ALA A 109 19.11 -4.87 10.81
N TYR A 110 19.45 -6.11 11.13
CA TYR A 110 19.07 -6.75 12.39
C TYR A 110 19.82 -6.18 13.62
N ALA A 111 21.02 -5.64 13.42
CA ALA A 111 21.78 -4.95 14.47
C ALA A 111 21.03 -3.68 14.98
N LYS A 112 20.17 -3.08 14.17
CA LYS A 112 19.35 -1.93 14.58
C LYS A 112 18.24 -2.28 15.55
N LYS A 113 17.91 -3.57 15.72
CA LYS A 113 16.89 -4.06 16.67
C LYS A 113 15.56 -3.32 16.52
N PHE A 114 15.10 -3.17 15.30
CA PHE A 114 13.86 -2.45 14.99
C PHE A 114 12.68 -2.89 15.86
N ARG A 115 11.87 -1.93 16.27
CA ARG A 115 10.62 -2.17 17.02
C ARG A 115 9.53 -1.24 16.54
N PHE A 116 8.38 -1.79 16.23
CA PHE A 116 7.19 -0.98 15.96
C PHE A 116 6.81 -0.17 17.20
N GLN A 117 6.59 1.11 17.00
CA GLN A 117 6.23 2.04 18.08
C GLN A 117 4.74 1.95 18.40
N THR A 118 3.91 1.50 17.46
CA THR A 118 2.46 1.43 17.59
C THR A 118 1.95 0.03 17.22
N PHE A 119 0.84 -0.38 17.86
CA PHE A 119 0.13 -1.60 17.50
C PHE A 119 -0.37 -1.55 16.04
N LEU A 120 -0.97 -0.42 15.65
CA LEU A 120 -1.47 -0.24 14.29
C LEU A 120 -0.37 -0.41 13.24
N GLY A 121 0.84 0.12 13.49
CA GLY A 121 1.99 -0.04 12.62
C GLY A 121 2.39 -1.51 12.46
N ALA A 122 2.49 -2.24 13.57
CA ALA A 122 2.80 -3.68 13.55
C ALA A 122 1.71 -4.48 12.84
N PHE A 123 0.46 -4.27 13.21
CA PHE A 123 -0.70 -4.95 12.64
C PHE A 123 -0.79 -4.71 11.13
N LYS A 124 -0.70 -3.45 10.69
CA LYS A 124 -0.79 -3.09 9.27
C LYS A 124 0.36 -3.69 8.45
N TYR A 125 1.58 -3.71 9.02
CA TYR A 125 2.71 -4.34 8.35
C TYR A 125 2.45 -5.84 8.11
N TYR A 126 2.10 -6.59 9.15
CA TYR A 126 1.91 -8.04 9.05
C TYR A 126 0.64 -8.45 8.30
N THR A 127 -0.40 -7.64 8.31
CA THR A 127 -1.62 -7.92 7.54
C THR A 127 -1.48 -7.60 6.06
N SER A 128 -0.75 -6.53 5.69
CA SER A 128 -0.78 -5.96 4.35
C SER A 128 0.54 -5.96 3.60
N TYR A 129 1.69 -5.89 4.28
CA TYR A 129 2.99 -5.66 3.62
C TYR A 129 3.92 -6.87 3.62
N THR A 130 3.98 -7.61 4.72
CA THR A 130 4.89 -8.75 4.84
C THR A 130 4.60 -9.84 3.81
N LEU A 131 5.64 -10.52 3.37
CA LEU A 131 5.52 -11.70 2.55
C LEU A 131 4.91 -12.84 3.36
N LYS A 132 3.92 -13.51 2.77
CA LYS A 132 3.24 -14.67 3.36
C LYS A 132 3.38 -15.88 2.46
N THR A 133 3.14 -17.04 3.03
CA THR A 133 2.93 -18.27 2.24
C THR A 133 1.75 -18.07 1.29
N PHE A 134 1.73 -18.79 0.16
CA PHE A 134 0.68 -18.64 -0.87
C PHE A 134 -0.74 -18.91 -0.35
N ASP A 135 -0.86 -19.68 0.74
CA ASP A 135 -2.13 -19.89 1.44
C ASP A 135 -2.51 -18.73 2.39
N GLY A 136 -1.63 -17.70 2.50
CA GLY A 136 -1.85 -16.53 3.34
C GLY A 136 -1.70 -16.73 4.84
N LYS A 137 -1.39 -17.96 5.31
CA LYS A 137 -1.48 -18.33 6.74
C LYS A 137 -0.23 -18.03 7.54
N ARG A 138 0.96 -18.05 6.91
CA ARG A 138 2.22 -17.92 7.62
C ARG A 138 3.07 -16.78 7.06
N TYR A 139 3.83 -16.12 7.94
CA TYR A 139 4.73 -15.04 7.61
C TYR A 139 6.12 -15.58 7.23
N LEU A 140 6.67 -15.09 6.14
CA LEU A 140 8.00 -15.45 5.62
C LEU A 140 9.05 -14.38 5.85
N GLU A 141 8.62 -13.13 6.12
CA GLU A 141 9.48 -11.97 6.35
C GLU A 141 9.21 -11.33 7.71
N ARG A 142 10.25 -10.79 8.30
CA ARG A 142 10.18 -9.71 9.29
C ARG A 142 10.35 -8.36 8.60
N TYR A 143 10.18 -7.28 9.35
CA TYR A 143 10.33 -5.92 8.81
C TYR A 143 11.73 -5.69 8.23
N GLU A 144 12.78 -6.15 8.94
CA GLU A 144 14.16 -6.06 8.52
C GLU A 144 14.41 -6.80 7.19
N ASP A 145 13.84 -7.98 7.02
CA ASP A 145 13.94 -8.75 5.76
C ASP A 145 13.34 -7.96 4.59
N ARG A 146 12.14 -7.39 4.80
CA ARG A 146 11.47 -6.60 3.77
C ARG A 146 12.29 -5.38 3.40
N VAL A 147 12.84 -4.67 4.38
CA VAL A 147 13.70 -3.51 4.17
C VAL A 147 14.94 -3.88 3.36
N CYS A 148 15.63 -4.97 3.71
CA CYS A 148 16.80 -5.44 2.96
C CYS A 148 16.45 -5.76 1.51
N MET A 149 15.37 -6.50 1.26
CA MET A 149 14.98 -6.88 -0.10
C MET A 149 14.56 -5.66 -0.94
N VAL A 150 13.85 -4.70 -0.34
CA VAL A 150 13.51 -3.43 -1.00
C VAL A 150 14.78 -2.65 -1.33
N ALA A 151 15.72 -2.55 -0.40
CA ALA A 151 16.97 -1.84 -0.61
C ALA A 151 17.80 -2.45 -1.75
N LEU A 152 17.94 -3.78 -1.80
CA LEU A 152 18.63 -4.47 -2.90
C LEU A 152 17.97 -4.20 -4.25
N ALA A 153 16.63 -4.32 -4.31
CA ALA A 153 15.88 -4.10 -5.54
C ALA A 153 16.01 -2.66 -6.06
N LEU A 154 15.99 -1.67 -5.17
CA LEU A 154 16.11 -0.25 -5.55
C LEU A 154 17.54 0.16 -5.88
N ALA A 155 18.52 -0.42 -5.21
CA ALA A 155 19.94 -0.11 -5.42
C ALA A 155 20.51 -0.73 -6.72
N ASN A 156 19.85 -1.76 -7.26
CA ASN A 156 20.17 -2.34 -8.56
C ASN A 156 21.70 -2.60 -8.75
N GLY A 157 22.31 -3.30 -7.78
CA GLY A 157 23.73 -3.67 -7.79
C GLY A 157 24.67 -2.69 -7.04
N ASP A 158 24.21 -1.50 -6.65
CA ASP A 158 25.01 -0.57 -5.87
C ASP A 158 24.96 -0.92 -4.37
N GLU A 159 26.03 -1.57 -3.88
CA GLU A 159 26.16 -1.99 -2.49
C GLU A 159 26.12 -0.83 -1.49
N LYS A 160 26.73 0.31 -1.84
CA LYS A 160 26.76 1.50 -0.97
C LYS A 160 25.36 2.11 -0.84
N LEU A 161 24.64 2.21 -1.95
CA LEU A 161 23.27 2.69 -1.96
C LEU A 161 22.35 1.73 -1.16
N ALA A 162 22.51 0.41 -1.31
CA ALA A 162 21.74 -0.58 -0.56
C ALA A 162 21.90 -0.43 0.96
N LEU A 163 23.15 -0.29 1.45
CA LEU A 163 23.42 -0.02 2.86
C LEU A 163 22.80 1.30 3.34
N GLY A 164 22.93 2.35 2.55
CA GLY A 164 22.33 3.65 2.85
C GLY A 164 20.80 3.58 2.94
N LEU A 165 20.14 2.89 2.01
CA LEU A 165 18.69 2.69 2.03
C LEU A 165 18.22 1.92 3.26
N VAL A 166 18.91 0.86 3.65
CA VAL A 166 18.58 0.10 4.88
C VAL A 166 18.67 1.01 6.11
N GLU A 167 19.74 1.80 6.22
CA GLU A 167 19.92 2.75 7.34
C GLU A 167 18.76 3.77 7.39
N GLU A 168 18.44 4.39 6.27
CA GLU A 168 17.43 5.44 6.19
C GLU A 168 16.01 4.90 6.45
N ILE A 169 15.68 3.72 5.91
CA ILE A 169 14.35 3.13 6.08
C ILE A 169 14.16 2.64 7.52
N ILE A 170 15.12 1.92 8.10
CA ILE A 170 14.99 1.39 9.47
C ILE A 170 14.96 2.51 10.51
N SER A 171 15.71 3.59 10.29
CA SER A 171 15.69 4.75 11.18
C SER A 171 14.45 5.64 11.01
N GLY A 172 13.58 5.35 10.01
CA GLY A 172 12.36 6.10 9.75
C GLY A 172 12.58 7.46 9.07
N ARG A 173 13.78 7.74 8.57
CA ARG A 173 14.07 8.98 7.81
C ARG A 173 13.61 8.89 6.36
N PHE A 174 13.51 7.69 5.80
CA PHE A 174 12.96 7.45 4.48
C PHE A 174 11.89 6.35 4.54
N GLN A 175 10.72 6.64 3.99
CA GLN A 175 9.65 5.67 3.83
C GLN A 175 9.36 5.50 2.34
N PRO A 176 9.66 4.34 1.74
CA PRO A 176 9.27 4.06 0.36
C PRO A 176 7.75 4.13 0.17
N ALA A 177 7.29 4.50 -1.03
CA ALA A 177 5.88 4.44 -1.35
C ALA A 177 5.32 3.04 -1.12
N THR A 178 4.06 2.96 -0.73
CA THR A 178 3.37 1.68 -0.42
C THR A 178 3.62 0.59 -1.47
N PRO A 179 3.43 0.81 -2.79
CA PRO A 179 3.64 -0.23 -3.79
C PRO A 179 5.12 -0.63 -3.91
N THR A 180 6.04 0.30 -3.78
CA THR A 180 7.47 0.00 -3.78
C THR A 180 7.83 -0.90 -2.61
N PHE A 181 7.42 -0.52 -1.39
CA PHE A 181 7.69 -1.29 -0.19
C PHE A 181 6.99 -2.65 -0.18
N LEU A 182 5.80 -2.73 -0.76
CA LEU A 182 5.04 -3.98 -0.87
C LEU A 182 5.64 -4.95 -1.89
N ASN A 183 6.09 -4.45 -3.05
CA ASN A 183 6.33 -5.28 -4.23
C ASN A 183 7.80 -5.45 -4.61
N ALA A 184 8.70 -4.52 -4.27
CA ALA A 184 10.08 -4.58 -4.75
C ALA A 184 10.79 -5.88 -4.34
N GLY A 185 11.39 -6.57 -5.29
CA GLY A 185 12.11 -7.83 -5.12
C GLY A 185 11.23 -9.07 -4.89
N LYS A 186 9.91 -8.96 -4.94
CA LYS A 186 9.02 -10.13 -4.93
C LYS A 186 8.79 -10.65 -6.34
N GLN A 187 8.87 -11.97 -6.55
CA GLN A 187 8.66 -12.61 -7.85
C GLN A 187 7.22 -12.38 -8.36
N GLN A 188 6.24 -12.59 -7.49
CA GLN A 188 4.83 -12.30 -7.82
C GLN A 188 4.48 -10.95 -7.21
N ARG A 189 4.50 -9.91 -8.05
CA ARG A 189 4.31 -8.54 -7.59
C ARG A 189 3.38 -7.74 -8.51
N GLY A 190 2.80 -6.69 -7.93
CA GLY A 190 2.21 -5.59 -8.67
C GLY A 190 3.27 -4.57 -9.12
N GLU A 191 2.82 -3.43 -9.62
CA GLU A 191 3.71 -2.33 -10.01
C GLU A 191 4.37 -1.67 -8.79
N LEU A 192 5.50 -1.01 -9.03
CA LEU A 192 6.20 -0.24 -7.99
C LEU A 192 5.67 1.19 -7.84
N VAL A 193 4.77 1.62 -8.71
CA VAL A 193 4.07 2.91 -8.67
C VAL A 193 2.62 2.72 -8.27
N SER A 194 2.07 3.70 -7.55
CA SER A 194 0.71 3.64 -7.01
C SER A 194 -0.29 4.52 -7.74
N CYS A 195 0.15 5.49 -8.54
CA CYS A 195 -0.73 6.50 -9.10
C CYS A 195 -0.51 6.67 -10.59
N PHE A 196 -1.58 6.58 -11.34
CA PHE A 196 -1.60 6.80 -12.78
C PHE A 196 -2.60 7.91 -13.09
N LEU A 197 -2.11 8.99 -13.68
CA LEU A 197 -2.91 10.17 -14.03
C LEU A 197 -3.07 10.21 -15.55
N LEU A 198 -4.31 10.18 -16.00
CA LEU A 198 -4.66 10.11 -17.41
C LEU A 198 -5.60 11.25 -17.79
N ARG A 199 -5.53 11.70 -19.03
CA ARG A 199 -6.47 12.65 -19.61
C ARG A 199 -7.36 11.92 -20.60
N ILE A 200 -8.65 12.27 -20.62
CA ILE A 200 -9.60 11.78 -21.59
C ILE A 200 -9.88 12.90 -22.60
N GLU A 201 -9.77 12.57 -23.88
CA GLU A 201 -10.14 13.46 -24.95
C GLU A 201 -11.60 13.20 -25.38
N ASP A 202 -12.23 14.23 -25.97
CA ASP A 202 -13.67 14.22 -26.32
C ASP A 202 -13.96 13.42 -27.60
N ASN A 203 -13.63 12.13 -27.56
CA ASN A 203 -13.96 11.17 -28.62
C ASN A 203 -14.09 9.76 -28.08
N MET A 204 -14.88 8.91 -28.76
CA MET A 204 -15.20 7.56 -28.30
C MET A 204 -13.97 6.66 -28.18
N GLU A 205 -12.95 6.85 -29.01
CA GLU A 205 -11.72 6.05 -28.96
C GLU A 205 -10.93 6.35 -27.66
N SER A 206 -10.77 7.63 -27.31
CA SER A 206 -10.11 8.03 -26.07
C SER A 206 -10.89 7.58 -24.83
N ILE A 207 -12.21 7.68 -24.86
CA ILE A 207 -13.07 7.20 -23.78
C ILE A 207 -12.92 5.67 -23.62
N GLY A 208 -12.98 4.92 -24.70
CA GLY A 208 -12.81 3.47 -24.69
C GLY A 208 -11.42 3.04 -24.18
N ARG A 209 -10.35 3.70 -24.65
CA ARG A 209 -8.99 3.48 -24.12
C ARG A 209 -8.89 3.75 -22.63
N SER A 210 -9.54 4.80 -22.16
CA SER A 210 -9.52 5.18 -20.74
C SER A 210 -10.16 4.12 -19.86
N ILE A 211 -11.28 3.54 -20.29
CA ILE A 211 -11.93 2.42 -19.58
C ILE A 211 -11.01 1.19 -19.55
N ASN A 212 -10.41 0.84 -20.69
CA ASN A 212 -9.45 -0.26 -20.73
C ASN A 212 -8.22 0.01 -19.84
N SER A 213 -7.69 1.23 -19.86
CA SER A 213 -6.58 1.65 -18.97
C SER A 213 -6.96 1.56 -17.50
N ALA A 214 -8.18 1.97 -17.13
CA ALA A 214 -8.70 1.81 -15.78
C ALA A 214 -8.64 0.36 -15.31
N LEU A 215 -9.13 -0.57 -16.13
CA LEU A 215 -9.10 -2.00 -15.83
C LEU A 215 -7.68 -2.55 -15.70
N GLN A 216 -6.80 -2.27 -16.67
CA GLN A 216 -5.46 -2.84 -16.72
C GLN A 216 -4.55 -2.29 -15.61
N LEU A 217 -4.60 -0.99 -15.34
CA LEU A 217 -3.79 -0.35 -14.31
C LEU A 217 -4.29 -0.69 -12.91
N SER A 218 -5.62 -0.71 -12.71
CA SER A 218 -6.21 -1.12 -11.43
C SER A 218 -5.86 -2.57 -11.11
N LYS A 219 -5.97 -3.50 -12.07
CA LYS A 219 -5.55 -4.89 -11.92
C LYS A 219 -4.11 -5.03 -11.38
N ARG A 220 -3.21 -4.14 -11.79
CA ARG A 220 -1.79 -4.14 -11.38
C ARG A 220 -1.52 -3.49 -10.02
N GLY A 221 -2.54 -3.01 -9.34
CA GLY A 221 -2.42 -2.42 -8.01
C GLY A 221 -2.29 -0.91 -7.97
N GLY A 222 -2.45 -0.22 -9.10
CA GLY A 222 -2.41 1.23 -9.19
C GLY A 222 -3.75 1.90 -8.92
N GLY A 223 -3.74 3.03 -8.21
CA GLY A 223 -4.84 3.98 -8.22
C GLY A 223 -4.81 4.80 -9.52
N VAL A 224 -5.94 4.93 -10.18
CA VAL A 224 -6.00 5.61 -11.47
C VAL A 224 -6.89 6.83 -11.37
N ALA A 225 -6.43 7.96 -11.89
CA ALA A 225 -7.20 9.18 -11.94
C ALA A 225 -7.33 9.71 -13.36
N PHE A 226 -8.50 10.22 -13.68
CA PHE A 226 -8.81 10.77 -15.00
C PHE A 226 -9.20 12.25 -14.91
N LEU A 227 -8.61 13.07 -15.79
CA LEU A 227 -9.04 14.44 -16.02
C LEU A 227 -10.11 14.44 -17.11
N LEU A 228 -11.32 14.87 -16.74
CA LEU A 228 -12.51 14.88 -17.61
C LEU A 228 -12.75 16.25 -18.29
N THR A 229 -11.91 17.24 -18.04
CA THR A 229 -12.14 18.64 -18.46
C THR A 229 -12.33 18.80 -19.97
N ASN A 230 -11.72 17.94 -20.77
CA ASN A 230 -11.83 18.03 -22.23
C ASN A 230 -13.13 17.45 -22.81
N ILE A 231 -13.90 16.72 -22.00
CA ILE A 231 -15.20 16.18 -22.42
C ILE A 231 -16.20 17.34 -22.50
N ARG A 232 -16.94 17.42 -23.60
CA ARG A 232 -17.97 18.44 -23.77
C ARG A 232 -19.10 18.28 -22.74
N GLU A 233 -19.74 19.39 -22.43
CA GLU A 233 -20.88 19.41 -21.48
C GLU A 233 -22.11 18.66 -22.04
N ALA A 234 -23.01 18.31 -21.14
CA ALA A 234 -24.29 17.73 -21.50
C ALA A 234 -25.12 18.73 -22.29
N GLY A 235 -25.76 18.24 -23.36
CA GLY A 235 -26.52 19.08 -24.28
C GLY A 235 -25.68 19.71 -25.39
N ALA A 236 -24.35 19.64 -25.36
CA ALA A 236 -23.53 20.14 -26.46
C ALA A 236 -23.87 19.47 -27.78
N PRO A 237 -23.74 20.15 -28.92
CA PRO A 237 -24.05 19.59 -30.22
C PRO A 237 -23.01 18.52 -30.63
N ILE A 238 -23.49 17.48 -31.31
CA ILE A 238 -22.64 16.48 -31.98
C ILE A 238 -23.03 16.51 -33.46
N LYS A 239 -22.05 16.70 -34.36
CA LYS A 239 -22.25 16.81 -35.82
C LYS A 239 -23.35 17.83 -36.18
N HIS A 240 -23.32 18.97 -35.50
CA HIS A 240 -24.33 20.08 -35.66
C HIS A 240 -25.75 19.71 -35.23
N ILE A 241 -25.96 18.61 -34.51
CA ILE A 241 -27.25 18.26 -33.94
C ILE A 241 -27.23 18.65 -32.47
N GLU A 242 -28.10 19.56 -32.07
CA GLU A 242 -28.23 20.09 -30.71
C GLU A 242 -28.66 19.00 -29.70
N ASN A 243 -28.32 19.19 -28.43
CA ASN A 243 -28.72 18.35 -27.31
C ASN A 243 -28.36 16.86 -27.43
N GLN A 244 -27.26 16.54 -28.11
CA GLN A 244 -26.83 15.16 -28.31
C GLN A 244 -25.81 14.64 -27.29
N SER A 245 -25.00 15.53 -26.68
CA SER A 245 -24.02 15.11 -25.70
C SER A 245 -24.67 14.71 -24.38
N SER A 246 -24.25 13.59 -23.83
CA SER A 246 -24.65 13.16 -22.48
C SER A 246 -23.77 13.76 -21.36
N GLY A 247 -22.67 14.45 -21.71
CA GLY A 247 -21.74 15.05 -20.76
C GLY A 247 -20.86 14.03 -20.03
N VAL A 248 -20.32 14.42 -18.88
CA VAL A 248 -19.30 13.65 -18.14
C VAL A 248 -19.85 12.51 -17.30
N ILE A 249 -21.09 12.58 -16.82
CA ILE A 249 -21.63 11.64 -15.83
C ILE A 249 -21.69 10.21 -16.33
N PRO A 250 -22.13 9.90 -17.55
CA PRO A 250 -22.12 8.52 -18.05
C PRO A 250 -20.71 7.92 -18.14
N ILE A 251 -19.70 8.74 -18.45
CA ILE A 251 -18.30 8.31 -18.46
C ILE A 251 -17.83 7.99 -17.05
N MET A 252 -18.22 8.79 -16.06
CA MET A 252 -17.92 8.51 -14.65
C MET A 252 -18.54 7.20 -14.20
N LYS A 253 -19.74 6.87 -14.62
CA LYS A 253 -20.39 5.58 -14.33
C LYS A 253 -19.59 4.40 -14.91
N LEU A 254 -19.22 4.48 -16.17
CA LEU A 254 -18.39 3.45 -16.81
C LEU A 254 -17.04 3.24 -16.09
N LEU A 255 -16.40 4.32 -15.64
CA LEU A 255 -15.18 4.25 -14.87
C LEU A 255 -15.41 3.65 -13.48
N GLU A 256 -16.50 4.02 -12.80
CA GLU A 256 -16.87 3.47 -11.50
C GLU A 256 -17.05 1.95 -11.58
N ASP A 257 -17.78 1.47 -12.57
CA ASP A 257 -18.02 0.05 -12.80
C ASP A 257 -16.71 -0.69 -13.16
N ALA A 258 -15.87 -0.08 -13.99
CA ALA A 258 -14.56 -0.62 -14.33
C ALA A 258 -13.66 -0.82 -13.09
N PHE A 259 -13.61 0.16 -12.18
CA PHE A 259 -12.83 0.04 -10.96
C PHE A 259 -13.44 -0.95 -9.96
N SER A 260 -14.75 -1.04 -9.89
CA SER A 260 -15.42 -2.01 -9.01
C SER A 260 -15.16 -3.45 -9.45
N TYR A 261 -15.00 -3.68 -10.76
CA TYR A 261 -14.69 -5.00 -11.31
C TYR A 261 -13.20 -5.39 -11.13
N ALA A 262 -12.27 -4.44 -11.34
CA ALA A 262 -10.84 -4.71 -11.34
C ALA A 262 -10.23 -4.66 -9.93
N ASN A 263 -10.43 -5.71 -9.14
CA ASN A 263 -9.77 -5.88 -7.85
C ASN A 263 -8.26 -6.10 -8.00
N GLN A 264 -7.48 -5.44 -7.16
CA GLN A 264 -6.01 -5.46 -7.16
C GLN A 264 -5.47 -6.76 -6.52
N LEU A 265 -5.47 -7.88 -7.24
CA LEU A 265 -4.91 -9.17 -6.81
C LEU A 265 -5.33 -9.59 -5.37
N GLY A 266 -6.52 -9.20 -4.92
CA GLY A 266 -7.02 -9.48 -3.58
C GLY A 266 -6.41 -8.64 -2.44
N SER A 267 -5.41 -7.79 -2.73
CA SER A 267 -4.72 -6.97 -1.71
C SER A 267 -5.39 -5.61 -1.46
N ARG A 268 -6.08 -5.07 -2.47
CA ARG A 268 -6.80 -3.79 -2.41
C ARG A 268 -8.02 -3.83 -3.33
N GLN A 269 -9.08 -3.11 -2.96
CA GLN A 269 -10.16 -2.82 -3.90
C GLN A 269 -9.68 -1.84 -4.96
N GLY A 270 -10.18 -1.98 -6.18
CA GLY A 270 -9.92 -1.02 -7.24
C GLY A 270 -10.34 0.37 -6.79
N ALA A 271 -9.47 1.36 -6.97
CA ALA A 271 -9.72 2.75 -6.56
C ALA A 271 -9.48 3.68 -7.74
N GLY A 272 -10.46 4.53 -8.00
CA GLY A 272 -10.40 5.54 -9.05
C GLY A 272 -10.74 6.93 -8.55
N ALA A 273 -10.21 7.92 -9.24
CA ALA A 273 -10.57 9.32 -9.04
C ALA A 273 -10.85 10.00 -10.39
N VAL A 274 -11.72 10.98 -10.38
CA VAL A 274 -11.98 11.81 -11.54
C VAL A 274 -11.86 13.29 -11.16
N TYR A 275 -11.23 14.04 -12.04
CA TYR A 275 -10.96 15.46 -11.86
C TYR A 275 -11.60 16.26 -12.97
N MET A 276 -12.09 17.44 -12.64
CA MET A 276 -12.64 18.39 -13.60
C MET A 276 -12.32 19.81 -13.18
N ASN A 277 -12.02 20.68 -14.13
CA ASN A 277 -11.79 22.09 -13.85
C ASN A 277 -13.05 22.76 -13.31
N ALA A 278 -12.88 23.64 -12.33
CA ALA A 278 -13.97 24.33 -11.65
C ALA A 278 -14.84 25.21 -12.56
N HIS A 279 -14.34 25.60 -13.74
CA HIS A 279 -15.07 26.40 -14.74
C HIS A 279 -15.64 25.58 -15.90
N HIS A 280 -15.60 24.22 -15.79
CA HIS A 280 -16.29 23.39 -16.76
C HIS A 280 -17.81 23.55 -16.62
N PRO A 281 -18.59 23.64 -17.72
CA PRO A 281 -20.04 23.86 -17.63
C PRO A 281 -20.80 22.81 -16.82
N ASP A 282 -20.36 21.55 -16.84
CA ASP A 282 -20.95 20.45 -16.06
C ASP A 282 -20.47 20.39 -14.59
N ILE A 283 -19.71 21.37 -14.07
CA ILE A 283 -19.09 21.26 -12.73
C ILE A 283 -20.12 21.03 -11.62
N PHE A 284 -21.23 21.73 -11.63
CA PHE A 284 -22.27 21.55 -10.61
C PHE A 284 -22.90 20.16 -10.68
N ARG A 285 -23.20 19.67 -11.88
CA ARG A 285 -23.71 18.31 -12.09
C ARG A 285 -22.71 17.25 -11.62
N PHE A 286 -21.41 17.46 -11.89
CA PHE A 286 -20.32 16.63 -11.43
C PHE A 286 -20.27 16.55 -9.90
N LEU A 287 -20.32 17.67 -9.20
CA LEU A 287 -20.32 17.73 -7.74
C LEU A 287 -21.59 17.12 -7.13
N ASP A 288 -22.73 17.33 -7.75
CA ASP A 288 -24.02 16.80 -7.29
C ASP A 288 -24.10 15.27 -7.30
N THR A 289 -23.27 14.60 -8.09
CA THR A 289 -23.20 13.12 -8.09
C THR A 289 -22.85 12.50 -6.74
N LYS A 290 -22.28 13.28 -5.81
CA LYS A 290 -21.91 12.83 -4.45
C LYS A 290 -22.95 13.15 -3.38
N ARG A 291 -24.00 13.86 -3.70
CA ARG A 291 -25.06 14.17 -2.72
C ARG A 291 -25.78 12.90 -2.29
N GLU A 292 -26.12 12.82 -1.00
CA GLU A 292 -26.82 11.66 -0.43
C GLU A 292 -28.19 11.41 -1.08
N ASN A 293 -28.87 12.50 -1.48
CA ASN A 293 -30.17 12.46 -2.15
C ASN A 293 -30.08 12.52 -3.68
N ALA A 294 -28.90 12.31 -4.27
CA ALA A 294 -28.78 12.24 -5.72
C ALA A 294 -29.55 11.04 -6.30
N ASP A 295 -30.16 11.24 -7.47
CA ASP A 295 -30.78 10.15 -8.24
C ASP A 295 -29.74 9.03 -8.46
N GLU A 296 -30.16 7.78 -8.18
CA GLU A 296 -29.29 6.60 -8.33
C GLU A 296 -28.69 6.46 -9.75
N LYS A 297 -29.36 7.01 -10.76
CA LYS A 297 -28.85 7.02 -12.15
C LYS A 297 -27.60 7.87 -12.34
N ILE A 298 -27.45 8.93 -11.52
CA ILE A 298 -26.32 9.86 -11.62
C ILE A 298 -25.37 9.75 -10.43
N ARG A 299 -25.78 9.10 -9.35
CA ARG A 299 -25.00 8.98 -8.12
C ARG A 299 -23.72 8.19 -8.36
N ILE A 300 -22.59 8.76 -7.93
CA ILE A 300 -21.27 8.13 -7.94
C ILE A 300 -20.89 7.77 -6.51
N LYS A 301 -20.72 6.47 -6.22
CA LYS A 301 -20.49 5.95 -4.87
C LYS A 301 -19.00 5.82 -4.55
N THR A 302 -18.23 5.20 -5.45
CA THR A 302 -16.87 4.72 -5.18
C THR A 302 -15.76 5.62 -5.76
N LEU A 303 -16.01 6.37 -6.85
CA LEU A 303 -15.01 7.30 -7.37
C LEU A 303 -14.79 8.49 -6.45
N SER A 304 -13.53 8.86 -6.23
CA SER A 304 -13.19 10.15 -5.62
C SER A 304 -13.32 11.27 -6.65
N LEU A 305 -13.86 12.42 -6.23
CA LEU A 305 -14.01 13.59 -7.08
C LEU A 305 -13.03 14.69 -6.69
N GLY A 306 -12.45 15.35 -7.68
CA GLY A 306 -11.61 16.54 -7.49
C GLY A 306 -12.01 17.68 -8.43
N ALA A 307 -12.34 18.83 -7.86
CA ALA A 307 -12.49 20.07 -8.61
C ALA A 307 -11.12 20.75 -8.69
N VAL A 308 -10.65 21.02 -9.91
CA VAL A 308 -9.36 21.66 -10.14
C VAL A 308 -9.56 23.17 -10.23
N SER A 309 -8.93 23.90 -9.33
CA SER A 309 -8.80 25.36 -9.40
C SER A 309 -7.33 25.76 -9.39
N TYR A 310 -7.03 26.89 -10.02
CA TYR A 310 -5.67 27.42 -10.12
C TYR A 310 -5.59 28.68 -9.26
N THR A 311 -4.50 28.84 -8.50
CA THR A 311 -4.32 29.97 -7.57
C THR A 311 -4.36 31.35 -8.23
N HIS A 312 -4.05 31.43 -9.50
CA HIS A 312 -4.13 32.69 -10.30
C HIS A 312 -5.43 32.84 -11.09
N LEU A 313 -6.34 31.86 -10.97
CA LEU A 313 -7.74 31.95 -11.43
C LEU A 313 -8.67 32.52 -10.33
N THR A 314 -8.15 33.12 -9.30
CA THR A 314 -8.92 34.13 -8.63
C THR A 314 -9.31 35.12 -9.73
N LEU A 315 -10.60 35.17 -10.04
CA LEU A 315 -11.17 36.21 -10.89
C LEU A 315 -10.42 37.50 -10.60
N PRO A 316 -9.89 38.18 -11.62
CA PRO A 316 -9.34 39.50 -11.36
C PRO A 316 -10.43 40.22 -10.64
N THR A 317 -10.28 40.45 -9.35
CA THR A 317 -11.10 41.38 -8.63
C THR A 317 -10.94 42.67 -9.45
N LYS A 318 -11.95 42.98 -10.26
CA LYS A 318 -12.00 44.32 -10.83
C LYS A 318 -11.78 45.21 -9.65
N ARG A 319 -10.64 45.86 -9.59
CA ARG A 319 -10.51 47.07 -8.81
C ARG A 319 -11.57 47.97 -9.35
N ILE A 320 -12.70 47.99 -8.66
CA ILE A 320 -13.64 49.07 -8.79
C ILE A 320 -12.93 50.23 -8.14
N VAL A 321 -12.31 51.03 -8.98
CA VAL A 321 -11.85 52.38 -8.61
C VAL A 321 -13.07 53.26 -8.60
#